data_248d85454dbee91e8d52802ac7a4b44b
#
_entry.id   248d85454dbee91e8d52802ac7a4b44b
#
_cell.length_a   1.000
_cell.length_b   1.000
_cell.length_c   1.000
_cell.angle_alpha   90.00
_cell.angle_beta   90.00
_cell.angle_gamma   90.00
#
_symmetry.space_group_name_H-M   'P 1'
#
loop_
_entity.id
_entity.type
_entity.pdbx_description
1 polymer ?
#
loop_
_entity_poly.entity_id
_entity_poly.type
_entity_poly.pdbx_seq_one_letter_code
_entity_poly.pdbx_strand_id
1 'polypeptide(L)'
;HLRFNIFLIEKNFQLIDASSYNIQFIGNRTTFIDAFSVDNYIEGSNWDGHNQFCQQFLNPLLLTSSKGIFYNDLYHGNLEGIKNVDICKILSLFQKMSPTIFFNVVLPAYFENKNKLKNIDNLKLINDKKKNFNKKSYLWLLKNLKNFISKLKSPKEISFWKNYNKVNTYNPEQFE
;
A
#
# COMPACT_ATOMS: atom_id res chain seq x y z
N HIS A 1 -6.87 4.14 -3.60
CA HIS A 1 -5.98 3.98 -4.76
C HIS A 1 -6.33 2.76 -5.61
N LEU A 2 -6.37 1.52 -5.07
CA LEU A 2 -6.56 0.31 -5.89
C LEU A 2 -7.87 0.31 -6.69
N ARG A 3 -8.99 0.74 -6.10
CA ARG A 3 -10.27 0.86 -6.83
C ARG A 3 -10.16 1.86 -7.96
N PHE A 4 -9.52 3.00 -7.69
CA PHE A 4 -9.35 4.06 -8.66
C PHE A 4 -8.40 3.62 -9.79
N ASN A 5 -7.26 3.01 -9.48
CA ASN A 5 -6.34 2.51 -10.51
C ASN A 5 -6.98 1.40 -11.38
N ILE A 6 -7.76 0.48 -10.78
CA ILE A 6 -8.52 -0.52 -11.56
C ILE A 6 -9.47 0.16 -12.55
N PHE A 7 -10.23 1.16 -12.10
CA PHE A 7 -11.11 1.94 -12.95
C PHE A 7 -10.35 2.66 -14.07
N LEU A 8 -9.22 3.28 -13.75
CA LEU A 8 -8.36 3.95 -14.73
C LEU A 8 -7.82 2.98 -15.78
N ILE A 9 -7.29 1.82 -15.37
CA ILE A 9 -6.78 0.80 -16.30
C ILE A 9 -7.88 0.31 -17.25
N GLU A 10 -9.10 0.13 -16.78
CA GLU A 10 -10.23 -0.24 -17.65
C GLU A 10 -10.48 0.82 -18.74
N LYS A 11 -10.14 2.08 -18.47
CA LYS A 11 -10.24 3.24 -19.39
C LYS A 11 -8.96 3.57 -20.16
N ASN A 12 -7.93 2.71 -20.12
CA ASN A 12 -6.60 2.91 -20.71
C ASN A 12 -5.78 4.06 -20.09
N PHE A 13 -6.03 4.35 -18.81
CA PHE A 13 -5.22 5.23 -17.98
C PHE A 13 -4.61 4.44 -16.82
N GLN A 14 -3.62 5.00 -16.14
CA GLN A 14 -3.06 4.44 -14.90
C GLN A 14 -2.76 5.54 -13.90
N LEU A 15 -2.77 5.16 -12.63
CA LEU A 15 -2.32 6.01 -11.55
C LEU A 15 -0.79 5.89 -11.42
N ILE A 16 -0.06 6.97 -11.70
CA ILE A 16 1.41 6.99 -11.64
C ILE A 16 1.94 7.37 -10.25
N ASP A 17 1.20 8.18 -9.50
CA ASP A 17 1.50 8.52 -8.11
C ASP A 17 0.41 7.98 -7.17
N ALA A 18 0.77 7.00 -6.36
CA ALA A 18 -0.12 6.36 -5.40
C ALA A 18 0.14 6.81 -3.94
N SER A 19 0.57 8.05 -3.76
CA SER A 19 0.83 8.65 -2.46
C SER A 19 -0.44 8.75 -1.60
N SER A 20 -0.30 8.55 -0.29
CA SER A 20 -1.36 8.78 0.68
C SER A 20 -1.80 10.24 0.73
N TYR A 21 -0.94 11.18 0.34
CA TYR A 21 -1.21 12.61 0.30
C TYR A 21 -2.22 13.00 -0.79
N ASN A 22 -2.38 12.14 -1.81
CA ASN A 22 -3.33 12.34 -2.90
C ASN A 22 -4.76 11.90 -2.54
N ILE A 23 -5.01 11.54 -1.28
CA ILE A 23 -6.35 11.21 -0.79
C ILE A 23 -6.75 12.17 0.33
N GLN A 24 -7.93 12.76 0.17
CA GLN A 24 -8.58 13.59 1.18
C GLN A 24 -9.93 13.00 1.57
N PHE A 25 -10.45 13.41 2.71
CA PHE A 25 -11.79 13.07 3.17
C PHE A 25 -12.71 14.28 3.02
N ILE A 26 -13.80 14.09 2.29
CA ILE A 26 -14.90 15.07 2.19
C ILE A 26 -16.07 14.44 2.93
N GLY A 27 -16.28 14.88 4.18
CA GLY A 27 -17.17 14.19 5.11
C GLY A 27 -16.66 12.75 5.36
N ASN A 28 -17.48 11.75 5.05
CA ASN A 28 -17.14 10.33 5.17
C ASN A 28 -16.64 9.67 3.87
N ARG A 29 -16.41 10.45 2.81
CA ARG A 29 -15.99 9.95 1.50
C ARG A 29 -14.50 10.19 1.28
N THR A 30 -13.78 9.13 0.92
CA THR A 30 -12.41 9.25 0.41
C THR A 30 -12.44 9.79 -1.01
N THR A 31 -11.71 10.88 -1.26
CA THR A 31 -11.63 11.54 -2.56
C THR A 31 -10.18 11.62 -3.00
N PHE A 32 -9.90 11.21 -4.22
CA PHE A 32 -8.61 11.43 -4.86
C PHE A 32 -8.55 12.86 -5.39
N ILE A 33 -7.48 13.60 -5.08
CA ILE A 33 -7.42 15.05 -5.30
C ILE A 33 -6.38 15.49 -6.34
N ASP A 34 -5.47 14.59 -6.78
CA ASP A 34 -4.41 14.94 -7.72
C ASP A 34 -4.67 14.38 -9.12
N ALA A 35 -5.22 15.23 -10.00
CA ALA A 35 -5.48 14.85 -11.40
C ALA A 35 -4.19 14.62 -12.21
N PHE A 36 -3.07 15.23 -11.82
CA PHE A 36 -1.78 15.09 -12.53
C PHE A 36 -1.10 13.75 -12.26
N SER A 37 -1.56 13.01 -11.28
CA SER A 37 -1.09 11.65 -10.98
C SER A 37 -1.70 10.58 -11.89
N VAL A 38 -2.38 10.96 -12.97
CA VAL A 38 -2.99 10.03 -13.95
C VAL A 38 -2.33 10.20 -15.30
N ASP A 39 -1.91 9.08 -15.90
CA ASP A 39 -1.29 9.06 -17.24
C ASP A 39 -1.88 7.94 -18.10
N ASN A 40 -1.52 7.88 -19.36
CA ASN A 40 -1.93 6.84 -20.29
C ASN A 40 -1.34 5.48 -19.86
N TYR A 41 -2.17 4.45 -19.88
CA TYR A 41 -1.70 3.08 -19.67
C TYR A 41 -1.02 2.56 -20.94
N ILE A 42 0.22 2.11 -20.79
CA ILE A 42 0.97 1.44 -21.86
C ILE A 42 0.95 -0.05 -21.58
N GLU A 43 0.43 -0.85 -22.53
CA GLU A 43 0.37 -2.30 -22.36
C GLU A 43 1.76 -2.90 -22.17
N GLY A 44 1.90 -3.76 -21.17
CA GLY A 44 3.18 -4.35 -20.78
C GLY A 44 4.01 -3.50 -19.81
N SER A 45 3.57 -2.27 -19.49
CA SER A 45 4.24 -1.45 -18.47
C SER A 45 3.98 -1.97 -17.06
N ASN A 46 4.92 -1.70 -16.16
CA ASN A 46 4.71 -1.87 -14.72
C ASN A 46 3.89 -0.69 -14.17
N TRP A 47 3.32 -0.88 -12.99
CA TRP A 47 2.67 0.22 -12.27
C TRP A 47 3.73 1.10 -11.59
N ASP A 48 3.89 2.33 -12.05
CA ASP A 48 4.89 3.27 -11.53
C ASP A 48 4.65 3.60 -10.04
N GLY A 49 3.39 3.79 -9.65
CA GLY A 49 3.00 4.02 -8.25
C GLY A 49 3.06 2.78 -7.33
N HIS A 50 3.47 1.60 -7.84
CA HIS A 50 3.41 0.35 -7.08
C HIS A 50 4.26 0.37 -5.81
N ASN A 51 5.52 0.80 -5.92
CA ASN A 51 6.43 0.81 -4.78
C ASN A 51 5.95 1.78 -3.69
N GLN A 52 5.50 2.96 -4.09
CA GLN A 52 4.94 3.97 -3.20
C GLN A 52 3.66 3.46 -2.52
N PHE A 53 2.75 2.82 -3.28
CA PHE A 53 1.57 2.16 -2.71
C PHE A 53 1.96 1.10 -1.67
N CYS A 54 2.96 0.27 -1.97
CA CYS A 54 3.43 -0.73 -1.02
C CYS A 54 3.98 -0.09 0.26
N GLN A 55 4.82 0.92 0.14
CA GLN A 55 5.44 1.58 1.29
C GLN A 55 4.44 2.33 2.16
N GLN A 56 3.48 3.02 1.55
CA GLN A 56 2.56 3.90 2.27
C GLN A 56 1.24 3.22 2.68
N PHE A 57 0.87 2.09 2.08
CA PHE A 57 -0.38 1.40 2.41
C PHE A 57 -0.18 -0.07 2.76
N LEU A 58 0.39 -0.88 1.85
CA LEU A 58 0.46 -2.33 2.06
C LEU A 58 1.32 -2.69 3.26
N ASN A 59 2.54 -2.14 3.34
CA ASN A 59 3.49 -2.47 4.40
C ASN A 59 3.03 -2.03 5.79
N PRO A 60 2.48 -0.83 6.00
CA PRO A 60 1.84 -0.44 7.25
C PRO A 60 0.69 -1.37 7.66
N LEU A 61 -0.17 -1.75 6.71
CA LEU A 61 -1.27 -2.68 6.97
C LEU A 61 -0.78 -4.09 7.33
N LEU A 62 0.26 -4.58 6.66
CA LEU A 62 0.90 -5.86 6.99
C LEU A 62 1.51 -5.85 8.38
N LEU A 63 2.20 -4.77 8.76
CA LEU A 63 2.77 -4.62 10.09
C LEU A 63 1.67 -4.66 11.16
N THR A 64 0.64 -3.85 11.00
CA THR A 64 -0.47 -3.78 11.94
C THR A 64 -1.21 -5.12 12.01
N SER A 65 -1.55 -5.73 10.88
CA SER A 65 -2.31 -6.97 10.84
C SER A 65 -1.53 -8.18 11.40
N SER A 66 -0.21 -8.23 11.19
CA SER A 66 0.61 -9.40 11.52
C SER A 66 1.32 -9.31 12.87
N LYS A 67 1.59 -8.12 13.36
CA LYS A 67 2.34 -7.87 14.60
C LYS A 67 1.58 -7.06 15.64
N GLY A 68 0.41 -6.53 15.31
CA GLY A 68 -0.34 -5.65 16.18
C GLY A 68 0.32 -4.28 16.41
N ILE A 69 1.35 -3.95 15.66
CA ILE A 69 2.05 -2.66 15.78
C ILE A 69 1.30 -1.65 14.93
N PHE A 70 0.78 -0.60 15.57
CA PHE A 70 0.10 0.47 14.84
C PHE A 70 1.10 1.27 14.01
N TYR A 71 0.72 1.54 12.78
CA TYR A 71 1.58 2.24 11.83
C TYR A 71 1.76 3.73 12.16
N ASN A 72 0.87 4.31 12.99
CA ASN A 72 0.91 5.73 13.31
C ASN A 72 2.25 6.18 13.86
N ASP A 73 2.81 5.43 14.82
CA ASP A 73 4.09 5.78 15.45
C ASP A 73 5.25 5.75 14.46
N LEU A 74 5.18 4.85 13.47
CA LEU A 74 6.18 4.74 12.41
C LEU A 74 5.99 5.80 11.32
N TYR A 75 4.75 6.21 11.04
CA TYR A 75 4.45 7.24 10.04
C TYR A 75 4.90 8.63 10.48
N HIS A 76 4.86 8.93 11.77
CA HIS A 76 5.40 10.18 12.31
C HIS A 76 6.91 10.31 12.10
N GLY A 77 7.64 9.19 12.07
CA GLY A 77 9.08 9.18 11.84
C GLY A 77 9.50 9.11 10.38
N ASN A 78 8.62 8.69 9.47
CA ASN A 78 8.95 8.51 8.05
C ASN A 78 7.72 8.67 7.16
N LEU A 79 7.59 9.85 6.54
CA LEU A 79 6.48 10.21 5.65
C LEU A 79 6.45 9.38 4.36
N GLU A 80 7.58 8.79 3.96
CA GLU A 80 7.66 7.87 2.81
C GLU A 80 7.06 6.49 3.11
N GLY A 81 6.68 6.23 4.36
CA GLY A 81 6.13 4.96 4.79
C GLY A 81 7.20 3.91 5.12
N ILE A 82 6.85 2.63 5.06
CA ILE A 82 7.71 1.50 5.44
C ILE A 82 8.30 0.85 4.20
N LYS A 83 9.63 0.84 4.09
CA LYS A 83 10.32 0.24 2.94
C LYS A 83 10.09 -1.27 2.87
N ASN A 84 10.04 -1.83 1.65
CA ASN A 84 9.87 -3.26 1.43
C ASN A 84 10.96 -4.09 2.13
N VAL A 85 12.19 -3.61 2.14
CA VAL A 85 13.32 -4.27 2.81
C VAL A 85 13.09 -4.38 4.32
N ASP A 86 12.53 -3.36 4.95
CA ASP A 86 12.34 -3.33 6.40
C ASP A 86 11.15 -4.21 6.82
N ILE A 87 10.03 -4.14 6.11
CA ILE A 87 8.91 -5.05 6.40
C ILE A 87 9.30 -6.52 6.16
N CYS A 88 10.16 -6.82 5.18
CA CYS A 88 10.67 -8.17 4.96
C CYS A 88 11.46 -8.72 6.16
N LYS A 89 12.16 -7.90 6.94
CA LYS A 89 12.86 -8.35 8.16
C LYS A 89 11.88 -8.75 9.26
N ILE A 90 10.71 -8.12 9.29
CA ILE A 90 9.68 -8.28 10.33
C ILE A 90 8.74 -9.46 10.04
N LEU A 91 8.42 -9.71 8.77
CA LEU A 91 7.52 -10.77 8.35
C LEU A 91 8.12 -12.17 8.58
N SER A 92 7.30 -13.10 9.07
CA SER A 92 7.68 -14.51 9.19
C SER A 92 7.87 -15.19 7.82
N LEU A 93 8.55 -16.33 7.79
CA LEU A 93 8.73 -17.11 6.56
C LEU A 93 7.39 -17.51 5.93
N PHE A 94 6.43 -17.96 6.73
CA PHE A 94 5.09 -18.32 6.25
C PHE A 94 4.35 -17.14 5.61
N GLN A 95 4.47 -15.95 6.19
CA GLN A 95 3.88 -14.75 5.60
C GLN A 95 4.52 -14.40 4.25
N LYS A 96 5.84 -14.53 4.14
CA LYS A 96 6.58 -14.28 2.89
C LYS A 96 6.22 -15.27 1.78
N MET A 97 5.77 -16.48 2.11
CA MET A 97 5.32 -17.48 1.14
C MET A 97 3.95 -17.16 0.54
N SER A 98 3.17 -16.24 1.11
CA SER A 98 1.93 -15.78 0.47
C SER A 98 2.24 -15.17 -0.90
N PRO A 99 1.60 -15.62 -2.00
CA PRO A 99 1.89 -15.10 -3.34
C PRO A 99 1.76 -13.58 -3.42
N THR A 100 0.74 -13.01 -2.79
CA THR A 100 0.55 -11.55 -2.79
C THR A 100 1.69 -10.82 -2.08
N ILE A 101 2.13 -11.29 -0.92
CA ILE A 101 3.26 -10.70 -0.20
C ILE A 101 4.57 -10.93 -0.97
N PHE A 102 4.75 -12.11 -1.52
CA PHE A 102 5.95 -12.43 -2.29
C PHE A 102 6.14 -11.49 -3.48
N PHE A 103 5.13 -11.34 -4.33
CA PHE A 103 5.23 -10.52 -5.53
C PHE A 103 5.24 -9.00 -5.25
N ASN A 104 4.55 -8.54 -4.21
CA ASN A 104 4.42 -7.11 -3.95
C ASN A 104 5.46 -6.56 -2.96
N VAL A 105 6.07 -7.42 -2.13
CA VAL A 105 6.97 -6.98 -1.05
C VAL A 105 8.33 -7.69 -1.14
N VAL A 106 8.34 -9.03 -1.14
CA VAL A 106 9.61 -9.80 -1.04
C VAL A 106 10.45 -9.63 -2.30
N LEU A 107 9.85 -9.83 -3.46
CA LEU A 107 10.55 -9.74 -4.75
C LEU A 107 11.06 -8.32 -5.02
N PRO A 108 10.28 -7.23 -4.84
CA PRO A 108 10.79 -5.87 -4.91
C PRO A 108 11.94 -5.60 -3.93
N ALA A 109 11.82 -6.03 -2.67
CA ALA A 109 12.88 -5.87 -1.68
C ALA A 109 14.20 -6.55 -2.10
N TYR A 110 14.11 -7.74 -2.70
CA TYR A 110 15.27 -8.44 -3.23
C TYR A 110 15.96 -7.63 -4.36
N PHE A 111 15.19 -7.09 -5.29
CA PHE A 111 15.75 -6.28 -6.37
C PHE A 111 16.32 -4.94 -5.88
N GLU A 112 15.68 -4.28 -4.92
CA GLU A 112 16.22 -3.06 -4.28
C GLU A 112 17.60 -3.32 -3.65
N ASN A 113 17.74 -4.42 -2.90
CA ASN A 113 19.02 -4.80 -2.30
C ASN A 113 20.09 -5.13 -3.35
N LYS A 114 19.72 -5.87 -4.39
CA LYS A 114 20.64 -6.24 -5.46
C LYS A 114 21.14 -5.03 -6.25
N ASN A 115 20.28 -4.05 -6.49
CA ASN A 115 20.64 -2.82 -7.21
C ASN A 115 21.55 -1.91 -6.38
N LYS A 116 21.42 -1.91 -5.05
CA LYS A 116 22.35 -1.20 -4.15
C LYS A 116 23.76 -1.79 -4.16
N LEU A 117 23.88 -3.10 -4.45
CA LEU A 117 25.17 -3.80 -4.49
C LEU A 117 25.84 -3.76 -5.88
N LYS A 118 25.09 -3.42 -6.93
CA LYS A 118 25.61 -3.25 -8.29
C LYS A 118 25.70 -1.78 -8.58
N ASN A 119 26.93 -1.26 -8.69
CA ASN A 119 27.22 0.09 -9.13
C ASN A 119 26.36 0.49 -10.36
N ILE A 120 25.98 1.75 -10.38
CA ILE A 120 25.00 2.45 -11.21
C ILE A 120 25.06 2.20 -12.73
N ASP A 121 26.14 1.62 -13.25
CA ASP A 121 26.39 1.52 -14.70
C ASP A 121 25.59 0.47 -15.47
N ASN A 122 24.86 -0.43 -14.78
CA ASN A 122 24.08 -1.50 -15.41
C ASN A 122 22.56 -1.31 -15.38
N LEU A 123 22.06 -0.18 -14.92
CA LEU A 123 20.61 0.08 -14.78
C LEU A 123 19.89 0.26 -16.13
N LYS A 124 20.61 0.62 -17.20
CA LYS A 124 20.01 0.82 -18.52
C LYS A 124 19.66 -0.46 -19.27
N LEU A 125 20.26 -1.61 -18.92
CA LEU A 125 20.07 -2.86 -19.66
C LEU A 125 18.88 -3.73 -19.20
N ILE A 126 18.20 -3.38 -18.11
CA ILE A 126 17.09 -4.18 -17.57
C ILE A 126 15.73 -3.70 -18.10
N ASN A 127 15.66 -2.48 -18.65
CA ASN A 127 14.39 -1.90 -19.12
C ASN A 127 13.90 -2.40 -20.48
N ASP A 128 14.73 -3.11 -21.25
CA ASP A 128 14.37 -3.46 -22.64
C ASP A 128 13.68 -4.82 -22.83
N LYS A 129 13.53 -5.62 -21.79
CA LYS A 129 12.64 -6.78 -21.88
C LYS A 129 11.22 -6.34 -21.56
N LYS A 130 10.51 -5.85 -22.60
CA LYS A 130 9.03 -5.77 -22.60
C LYS A 130 8.50 -7.12 -22.14
N LYS A 131 8.17 -7.26 -20.86
CA LYS A 131 7.43 -8.42 -20.39
C LYS A 131 6.07 -8.32 -21.05
N ASN A 132 5.66 -9.39 -21.76
CA ASN A 132 4.32 -9.53 -22.32
C ASN A 132 3.27 -9.64 -21.20
N PHE A 133 3.15 -8.57 -20.40
CA PHE A 133 2.22 -8.48 -19.30
C PHE A 133 0.96 -7.77 -19.82
N ASN A 134 -0.04 -8.57 -20.18
CA ASN A 134 -1.24 -8.01 -20.78
C ASN A 134 -2.13 -7.32 -19.75
N LYS A 135 -2.96 -6.42 -20.20
CA LYS A 135 -3.91 -5.63 -19.41
C LYS A 135 -4.80 -6.51 -18.49
N LYS A 136 -5.22 -7.69 -18.97
CA LYS A 136 -6.05 -8.62 -18.16
C LYS A 136 -5.28 -9.15 -16.95
N SER A 137 -4.04 -9.53 -17.14
CA SER A 137 -3.16 -9.99 -16.06
C SER A 137 -2.88 -8.89 -15.05
N TYR A 138 -2.69 -7.67 -15.52
CA TYR A 138 -2.49 -6.51 -14.66
C TYR A 138 -3.73 -6.23 -13.80
N LEU A 139 -4.91 -6.17 -14.40
CA LEU A 139 -6.17 -6.02 -13.67
C LEU A 139 -6.40 -7.15 -12.65
N TRP A 140 -6.05 -8.37 -13.02
CA TRP A 140 -6.13 -9.52 -12.12
C TRP A 140 -5.22 -9.33 -10.88
N LEU A 141 -3.99 -8.88 -11.06
CA LEU A 141 -3.07 -8.59 -9.95
C LEU A 141 -3.61 -7.49 -9.02
N LEU A 142 -4.08 -6.39 -9.57
CA LEU A 142 -4.67 -5.30 -8.79
C LEU A 142 -5.89 -5.76 -7.99
N LYS A 143 -6.78 -6.57 -8.63
CA LYS A 143 -7.96 -7.13 -7.97
C LYS A 143 -7.57 -8.11 -6.85
N ASN A 144 -6.55 -8.96 -7.07
CA ASN A 144 -6.04 -9.84 -6.03
C ASN A 144 -5.43 -9.09 -4.85
N LEU A 145 -4.61 -8.06 -5.13
CA LEU A 145 -4.03 -7.22 -4.09
C LEU A 145 -5.13 -6.52 -3.27
N LYS A 146 -6.15 -5.96 -3.93
CA LYS A 146 -7.31 -5.36 -3.27
C LYS A 146 -8.03 -6.38 -2.37
N ASN A 147 -8.30 -7.58 -2.89
CA ASN A 147 -8.98 -8.64 -2.14
C ASN A 147 -8.13 -9.16 -0.97
N PHE A 148 -6.82 -9.23 -1.13
CA PHE A 148 -5.91 -9.57 -0.05
C PHE A 148 -5.97 -8.54 1.08
N ILE A 149 -5.87 -7.24 0.75
CA ILE A 149 -5.93 -6.17 1.75
C ILE A 149 -7.28 -6.16 2.48
N SER A 150 -8.39 -6.40 1.78
CA SER A 150 -9.72 -6.42 2.40
C SER A 150 -9.91 -7.56 3.42
N LYS A 151 -9.05 -8.59 3.38
CA LYS A 151 -9.07 -9.72 4.32
C LYS A 151 -8.11 -9.57 5.50
N LEU A 152 -7.25 -8.54 5.47
CA LEU A 152 -6.37 -8.25 6.60
C LEU A 152 -7.20 -7.90 7.83
N LYS A 153 -6.87 -8.50 8.96
CA LYS A 153 -7.58 -8.26 10.22
C LYS A 153 -6.86 -7.16 10.99
N SER A 154 -7.62 -6.20 11.47
CA SER A 154 -7.11 -5.28 12.49
C SER A 154 -6.88 -6.04 13.79
N PRO A 155 -5.80 -5.75 14.52
CA PRO A 155 -5.61 -6.27 15.87
C PRO A 155 -6.81 -5.87 16.74
N LYS A 156 -7.19 -6.77 17.65
CA LYS A 156 -8.25 -6.50 18.63
C LYS A 156 -7.71 -5.61 19.74
N GLU A 157 -7.26 -4.42 19.42
CA GLU A 157 -7.00 -3.45 20.49
C GLU A 157 -8.31 -2.86 20.96
N ILE A 158 -8.49 -2.92 22.25
CA ILE A 158 -9.50 -2.14 22.96
C ILE A 158 -8.91 -0.74 23.08
N SER A 159 -9.08 0.09 22.06
CA SER A 159 -8.78 1.52 22.18
C SER A 159 -9.56 2.06 23.38
N PHE A 160 -8.90 2.83 24.25
CA PHE A 160 -9.54 3.58 25.33
C PHE A 160 -10.79 4.32 24.83
N TRP A 161 -10.70 4.88 23.63
CA TRP A 161 -11.80 5.62 22.98
C TRP A 161 -12.96 4.74 22.49
N LYS A 162 -12.77 3.45 22.26
CA LYS A 162 -13.83 2.53 21.84
C LYS A 162 -14.92 2.37 22.88
N ASN A 163 -14.58 2.51 24.16
CA ASN A 163 -15.48 2.39 25.27
C ASN A 163 -15.76 3.75 25.94
N TYR A 164 -15.30 4.86 25.34
CA TYR A 164 -15.42 6.19 25.93
C TYR A 164 -16.87 6.52 26.31
N ASN A 165 -17.83 6.22 25.44
CA ASN A 165 -19.25 6.42 25.73
C ASN A 165 -19.81 5.55 26.88
N LYS A 166 -19.09 4.47 27.27
CA LYS A 166 -19.48 3.61 28.40
C LYS A 166 -18.79 4.00 29.71
N VAL A 167 -17.74 4.79 29.62
CA VAL A 167 -16.91 5.24 30.75
C VAL A 167 -17.09 6.74 30.99
N ASN A 168 -18.17 7.32 30.45
CA ASN A 168 -18.49 8.73 30.66
C ASN A 168 -18.77 8.99 32.14
N THR A 169 -17.86 9.75 32.75
CA THR A 169 -17.99 10.29 34.11
C THR A 169 -18.82 11.57 34.15
N TYR A 170 -19.43 11.98 33.05
CA TYR A 170 -20.32 13.15 33.01
C TYR A 170 -21.67 12.77 33.61
N ASN A 171 -21.99 13.40 34.74
CA ASN A 171 -23.31 13.31 35.32
C ASN A 171 -24.26 14.19 34.48
N PRO A 172 -25.36 13.64 33.93
CA PRO A 172 -26.31 14.44 33.14
C PRO A 172 -26.83 15.68 33.87
N GLU A 173 -26.87 15.66 35.21
CA GLU A 173 -27.31 16.76 36.08
C GLU A 173 -26.34 17.96 36.13
N GLN A 174 -25.18 17.89 35.48
CA GLN A 174 -24.23 19.02 35.42
C GLN A 174 -24.48 19.95 34.22
N PHE A 175 -25.50 19.69 33.42
CA PHE A 175 -25.88 20.49 32.24
C PHE A 175 -27.28 21.08 32.28
N GLU A 176 -27.95 21.03 33.42
CA GLU A 176 -29.11 21.85 33.75
C GLU A 176 -28.62 23.08 34.55
#